data_a6054f27569bd81afefa46ece141bdbc
#
_entry.id   a6054f27569bd81afefa46ece141bdbc
#
_cell.length_a   1.000
_cell.length_b   1.000
_cell.length_c   1.000
_cell.angle_alpha   90.00
_cell.angle_beta   90.00
_cell.angle_gamma   90.00
#
_symmetry.space_group_name_H-M   'P 1'
#
loop_
_entity.id
_entity.type
_entity.pdbx_description
1 polymer ?
#
loop_
_entity_poly.entity_id
_entity_poly.type
_entity_poly.pdbx_seq_one_letter_code
_entity_poly.pdbx_strand_id
1 'polypeptide(L)'
;MRIRTDGDYAYRRDAIERAADFYDCNKTKAVVSACDDIPLLVSAARRVLERDDLTDEQRQEIAETLSTRAVSFEVETEISVDR
;
A
#
# COMPACT_ATOMS: atom_id res chain seq x y z
N MET A 1 -12.64 -18.77 -0.74
CA MET A 1 -12.63 -17.65 0.19
C MET A 1 -13.91 -16.86 0.07
N ARG A 2 -14.49 -16.47 1.18
CA ARG A 2 -15.75 -15.77 1.14
C ARG A 2 -15.62 -14.53 1.98
N ILE A 3 -15.87 -13.37 1.40
CA ILE A 3 -15.76 -12.09 2.07
C ILE A 3 -17.15 -11.50 2.21
N ARG A 4 -17.48 -11.09 3.44
CA ARG A 4 -18.77 -10.53 3.70
C ARG A 4 -18.84 -9.13 3.12
N THR A 5 -19.91 -8.85 2.36
CA THR A 5 -20.04 -7.56 1.67
C THR A 5 -21.41 -6.94 1.85
N ASP A 6 -22.19 -7.38 2.85
CA ASP A 6 -23.52 -6.84 3.10
C ASP A 6 -23.52 -5.98 4.35
N GLY A 7 -24.53 -5.20 4.55
CA GLY A 7 -24.70 -4.36 5.73
C GLY A 7 -23.50 -3.43 5.92
N ASP A 8 -22.88 -3.50 7.10
CA ASP A 8 -21.77 -2.63 7.43
C ASP A 8 -20.52 -2.92 6.60
N TYR A 9 -20.51 -4.00 5.84
CA TYR A 9 -19.36 -4.39 5.04
C TYR A 9 -19.56 -4.10 3.55
N ALA A 10 -20.56 -3.29 3.22
CA ALA A 10 -20.83 -2.97 1.81
C ALA A 10 -19.65 -2.29 1.13
N TYR A 11 -18.85 -1.50 1.89
CA TYR A 11 -17.69 -0.83 1.31
C TYR A 11 -16.69 -1.84 0.75
N ARG A 12 -16.70 -3.08 1.24
CA ARG A 12 -15.79 -4.11 0.74
C ARG A 12 -16.14 -4.51 -0.67
N ARG A 13 -17.44 -4.49 -1.00
CA ARG A 13 -17.87 -4.79 -2.36
C ARG A 13 -17.28 -3.77 -3.33
N ASP A 14 -17.38 -2.48 -2.98
CA ASP A 14 -16.86 -1.44 -3.86
C ASP A 14 -15.36 -1.56 -4.04
N ALA A 15 -14.63 -1.85 -2.96
CA ALA A 15 -13.19 -2.01 -3.04
C ALA A 15 -12.80 -3.19 -3.92
N ILE A 16 -13.52 -4.31 -3.79
CA ILE A 16 -13.24 -5.50 -4.59
C ILE A 16 -13.59 -5.25 -6.05
N GLU A 17 -14.66 -4.53 -6.31
CA GLU A 17 -15.05 -4.21 -7.69
C GLU A 17 -14.03 -3.31 -8.35
N ARG A 18 -13.49 -2.34 -7.62
CA ARG A 18 -12.42 -1.49 -8.16
C ARG A 18 -11.17 -2.30 -8.46
N ALA A 19 -10.85 -3.27 -7.61
CA ALA A 19 -9.71 -4.14 -7.85
C ALA A 19 -9.95 -5.02 -9.07
N ALA A 20 -11.17 -5.53 -9.23
CA ALA A 20 -11.50 -6.36 -10.39
C ALA A 20 -11.37 -5.56 -11.68
N ASP A 21 -11.78 -4.29 -11.67
CA ASP A 21 -11.62 -3.42 -12.82
C ASP A 21 -10.15 -3.15 -13.10
N PHE A 22 -9.38 -2.90 -12.07
CA PHE A 22 -7.95 -2.61 -12.20
C PHE A 22 -7.22 -3.79 -12.82
N TYR A 23 -7.51 -5.01 -12.34
CA TYR A 23 -6.84 -6.21 -12.84
C TYR A 23 -7.53 -6.80 -14.07
N ASP A 24 -8.69 -6.26 -14.45
CA ASP A 24 -9.45 -6.72 -15.62
C ASP A 24 -9.75 -8.21 -15.49
N CYS A 25 -10.30 -8.63 -14.38
CA CYS A 25 -10.59 -10.03 -14.11
C CYS A 25 -11.76 -10.15 -13.13
N ASN A 26 -12.14 -11.36 -12.79
CA ASN A 26 -13.22 -11.55 -11.83
C ASN A 26 -12.77 -11.20 -10.41
N LYS A 27 -13.74 -11.11 -9.51
CA LYS A 27 -13.48 -10.61 -8.16
C LYS A 27 -12.54 -11.49 -7.36
N THR A 28 -12.70 -12.80 -7.45
CA THR A 28 -11.84 -13.73 -6.71
C THR A 28 -10.40 -13.60 -7.17
N LYS A 29 -10.20 -13.55 -8.47
CA LYS A 29 -8.86 -13.44 -9.02
C LYS A 29 -8.25 -12.10 -8.68
N ALA A 30 -9.06 -11.04 -8.65
CA ALA A 30 -8.58 -9.72 -8.27
C ALA A 30 -8.07 -9.70 -6.84
N VAL A 31 -8.79 -10.32 -5.91
CA VAL A 31 -8.38 -10.38 -4.53
C VAL A 31 -7.06 -11.15 -4.40
N VAL A 32 -6.94 -12.27 -5.08
CA VAL A 32 -5.71 -13.06 -5.03
C VAL A 32 -4.55 -12.28 -5.63
N SER A 33 -4.78 -11.62 -6.76
CA SER A 33 -3.74 -10.82 -7.42
C SER A 33 -3.26 -9.70 -6.51
N ALA A 34 -4.19 -9.02 -5.84
CA ALA A 34 -3.82 -7.95 -4.92
C ALA A 34 -3.02 -8.50 -3.74
N CYS A 35 -3.40 -9.66 -3.22
CA CYS A 35 -2.67 -10.28 -2.12
C CYS A 35 -1.25 -10.66 -2.53
N ASP A 36 -1.07 -11.04 -3.79
CA ASP A 36 0.27 -11.37 -4.28
C ASP A 36 1.07 -10.11 -4.55
N ASP A 37 0.44 -9.07 -5.06
CA ASP A 37 1.15 -7.88 -5.51
C ASP A 37 1.51 -6.93 -4.37
N ILE A 38 0.68 -6.81 -3.36
CA ILE A 38 0.90 -5.81 -2.31
C ILE A 38 2.22 -6.00 -1.58
N PRO A 39 2.60 -7.22 -1.16
CA PRO A 39 3.90 -7.37 -0.49
C PRO A 39 5.06 -6.99 -1.39
N LEU A 40 4.97 -7.28 -2.69
CA LEU A 40 6.02 -6.92 -3.63
C LEU A 40 6.10 -5.42 -3.81
N LEU A 41 4.94 -4.78 -3.90
CA LEU A 41 4.87 -3.32 -4.06
C LEU A 41 5.42 -2.63 -2.81
N VAL A 42 5.08 -3.12 -1.64
CA VAL A 42 5.57 -2.55 -0.38
C VAL A 42 7.09 -2.69 -0.30
N SER A 43 7.62 -3.85 -0.67
CA SER A 43 9.08 -4.06 -0.68
C SER A 43 9.76 -3.12 -1.66
N ALA A 44 9.17 -2.93 -2.83
CA ALA A 44 9.72 -2.03 -3.83
C ALA A 44 9.69 -0.59 -3.35
N ALA A 45 8.60 -0.18 -2.71
CA ALA A 45 8.48 1.17 -2.16
C ALA A 45 9.54 1.41 -1.09
N ARG A 46 9.80 0.42 -0.24
CA ARG A 46 10.82 0.56 0.79
C ARG A 46 12.21 0.72 0.18
N ARG A 47 12.49 0.00 -0.90
CA ARG A 47 13.77 0.16 -1.57
C ARG A 47 13.95 1.55 -2.15
N VAL A 48 12.88 2.12 -2.70
CA VAL A 48 12.94 3.50 -3.20
C VAL A 48 13.22 4.45 -2.04
N LEU A 49 12.57 4.23 -0.90
CA LEU A 49 12.76 5.10 0.26
C LEU A 49 14.14 5.00 0.87
N GLU A 50 14.88 3.93 0.57
CA GLU A 50 16.24 3.77 1.09
C GLU A 50 17.30 4.35 0.18
N ARG A 51 16.91 4.96 -0.91
CA ARG A 51 17.90 5.51 -1.84
C ARG A 51 18.65 6.67 -1.20
N ASP A 52 19.97 6.71 -1.43
CA ASP A 52 20.82 7.72 -0.85
C ASP A 52 20.68 9.09 -1.48
N ASP A 53 20.15 9.17 -2.68
CA ASP A 53 20.03 10.43 -3.40
C ASP A 53 18.77 11.20 -3.02
N LEU A 54 17.97 10.71 -2.06
CA LEU A 54 16.81 11.42 -1.60
C LEU A 54 17.15 12.23 -0.35
N THR A 55 16.62 13.44 -0.26
CA THR A 55 16.74 14.20 0.98
C THR A 55 15.74 13.65 2.00
N ASP A 56 15.91 13.99 3.26
CA ASP A 56 14.99 13.57 4.29
C ASP A 56 13.59 14.10 4.03
N GLU A 57 13.49 15.32 3.53
CA GLU A 57 12.20 15.91 3.20
C GLU A 57 11.53 15.16 2.06
N GLN A 58 12.29 14.80 1.05
CA GLN A 58 11.75 14.04 -0.07
C GLN A 58 11.29 12.65 0.38
N ARG A 59 12.06 12.00 1.24
CA ARG A 59 11.67 10.71 1.77
C ARG A 59 10.37 10.80 2.54
N GLN A 60 10.24 11.81 3.37
CA GLN A 60 9.04 11.99 4.16
C GLN A 60 7.82 12.22 3.27
N GLU A 61 7.98 13.03 2.25
CA GLU A 61 6.89 13.30 1.33
C GLU A 61 6.47 12.05 0.57
N ILE A 62 7.45 11.27 0.11
CA ILE A 62 7.15 10.03 -0.61
C ILE A 62 6.46 9.04 0.33
N ALA A 63 6.96 8.90 1.54
CA ALA A 63 6.37 7.98 2.50
C ALA A 63 4.92 8.35 2.81
N GLU A 64 4.64 9.63 2.97
CA GLU A 64 3.29 10.08 3.24
C GLU A 64 2.36 9.83 2.05
N THR A 65 2.88 10.06 0.85
CA THR A 65 2.11 9.85 -0.36
C THR A 65 1.77 8.38 -0.56
N LEU A 66 2.69 7.48 -0.22
CA LEU A 66 2.50 6.06 -0.44
C LEU A 66 1.72 5.38 0.67
N SER A 67 1.65 5.99 1.86
CA SER A 67 0.98 5.35 2.98
C SER A 67 -0.52 5.26 2.74
N THR A 68 -1.10 4.17 3.17
CA THR A 68 -2.52 3.93 3.02
C THR A 68 -3.12 3.71 4.39
N ARG A 69 -4.39 3.39 4.44
CA ARG A 69 -5.07 3.15 5.68
C ARG A 69 -4.43 2.00 6.46
N ALA A 70 -3.99 0.98 5.78
CA ALA A 70 -3.44 -0.21 6.41
C ALA A 70 -1.92 -0.32 6.33
N VAL A 71 -1.29 0.40 5.44
CA VAL A 71 0.15 0.31 5.25
C VAL A 71 0.76 1.67 5.51
N SER A 72 1.71 1.71 6.42
CA SER A 72 2.37 2.94 6.78
C SER A 72 3.87 2.81 6.51
N PHE A 73 4.45 3.79 5.85
CA PHE A 73 5.87 3.78 5.56
C PHE A 73 6.56 4.76 6.51
N GLU A 74 7.48 4.24 7.32
CA GLU A 74 8.21 5.05 8.25
C GLU A 74 9.56 5.40 7.66
N VAL A 75 9.98 6.63 7.90
CA VAL A 75 11.23 7.09 7.36
C VAL A 75 12.12 7.48 8.51
N GLU A 76 13.33 6.92 8.55
CA GLU A 76 14.28 7.29 9.52
C GLU A 76 15.00 8.47 9.03
N THR A 77 14.93 9.58 9.70
CA THR A 77 15.65 10.74 9.30
C THR A 77 16.92 10.80 10.11
N GLU A 78 17.89 11.53 9.60
CA GLU A 78 19.08 11.57 10.21
C GLU A 78 19.15 12.52 11.29
N ILE A 79 18.27 12.90 11.89
CA ILE A 79 18.24 13.75 12.87
C ILE A 79 18.69 13.22 14.01
N SER A 80 19.36 12.99 14.21
CA SER A 80 19.81 12.40 15.12
C SER A 80 19.81 12.79 16.20
N VAL A 81 19.66 12.84 16.77
CA VAL A 81 19.64 13.06 17.66
C VAL A 81 20.32 12.85 18.48
N ASP A 82 20.71 12.99 18.88
CA ASP A 82 21.32 12.95 19.67
C ASP A 82 21.05 12.42 20.58
N ARG A 83 20.89 11.96 20.79
CA ARG A 83 20.64 11.33 21.59
C ARG A 83 21.56 11.05 22.21
#